data_e39019dfc2326d2a0b2b01c8b937b678
#
_entry.id   e39019dfc2326d2a0b2b01c8b937b678
#
_cell.length_a   1.000
_cell.length_b   1.000
_cell.length_c   1.000
_cell.angle_alpha   90.00
_cell.angle_beta   90.00
_cell.angle_gamma   90.00
#
_symmetry.space_group_name_H-M   'P 1'
#
loop_
_entity.id
_entity.type
_entity.pdbx_description
1 polymer ?
#
loop_
_entity_poly.entity_id
_entity_poly.type
_entity_poly.pdbx_seq_one_letter_code
_entity_poly.pdbx_strand_id
1 'polypeptide(L)'
;MDRVNGWQETGELVLPKGYHVGNAIKMAWLYLQTVENIKHDKAIDVCTRDSICNSLLNMVIHGEYPQKHCYFIMYGNRLEWNERYLGKLMRAKRDTEIEKVNAQVIYEGDEFVYTIDEDGQKQLVKHVPNLANIDNTKILAAYAVVINKDGTRHIEVMTMEQIRKAWEQGATKGKSGAHINFTDQMCIKTVIQRACKIALDSTADPADSDDDPNKDYDEATAERDSAQGRQTVEAEAVEVKDEATAPKGIEAKANYIDMGNGQQPAAEPAPAANAGSGASTTSRACPLP
;
A
#
# COMPACT_ATOMS: atom_id res chain seq x y z
N MET A 1 1.93 25.50 -17.34
CA MET A 1 0.75 25.12 -18.16
C MET A 1 1.03 25.36 -19.64
N ASP A 2 1.41 26.53 -20.04
CA ASP A 2 1.56 26.91 -21.45
C ASP A 2 2.55 26.01 -22.23
N ARG A 3 3.69 25.61 -21.61
CA ARG A 3 4.63 24.67 -22.23
C ARG A 3 4.04 23.28 -22.45
N VAL A 4 3.32 22.74 -21.46
CA VAL A 4 2.67 21.41 -21.57
C VAL A 4 1.57 21.46 -22.64
N ASN A 5 0.76 22.49 -22.67
CA ASN A 5 -0.27 22.67 -23.71
C ASN A 5 0.37 22.79 -25.10
N GLY A 6 1.47 23.57 -25.23
CA GLY A 6 2.20 23.70 -26.49
C GLY A 6 2.72 22.35 -27.01
N TRP A 7 3.33 21.53 -26.15
CA TRP A 7 3.80 20.19 -26.53
C TRP A 7 2.67 19.20 -26.86
N GLN A 8 1.50 19.35 -26.23
CA GLN A 8 0.31 18.57 -26.62
C GLN A 8 -0.21 18.99 -28.01
N GLU A 9 -0.25 20.27 -28.30
CA GLU A 9 -0.69 20.80 -29.61
C GLU A 9 0.28 20.40 -30.74
N THR A 10 1.58 20.35 -30.46
CA THR A 10 2.60 19.90 -31.44
C THR A 10 2.71 18.38 -31.55
N GLY A 11 2.06 17.63 -30.65
CA GLY A 11 2.16 16.16 -30.58
C GLY A 11 3.47 15.66 -29.97
N GLU A 12 4.29 16.54 -29.40
CA GLU A 12 5.53 16.16 -28.70
C GLU A 12 5.26 15.50 -27.35
N LEU A 13 4.09 15.73 -26.78
CA LEU A 13 3.65 15.14 -25.51
C LEU A 13 2.29 14.47 -25.68
N VAL A 14 2.27 13.15 -25.58
CA VAL A 14 1.04 12.34 -25.57
C VAL A 14 0.67 12.02 -24.13
N LEU A 15 -0.51 12.47 -23.72
CA LEU A 15 -0.99 12.23 -22.37
C LEU A 15 -1.99 11.08 -22.32
N PRO A 16 -2.05 10.36 -21.18
CA PRO A 16 -3.01 9.29 -21.01
C PRO A 16 -4.46 9.76 -21.15
N LYS A 17 -5.29 8.94 -21.75
CA LYS A 17 -6.71 9.25 -21.94
C LYS A 17 -7.41 9.49 -20.59
N GLY A 18 -8.10 10.63 -20.49
CA GLY A 18 -8.83 11.02 -19.28
C GLY A 18 -7.96 11.64 -18.18
N TYR A 19 -6.68 11.88 -18.43
CA TYR A 19 -5.82 12.58 -17.50
C TYR A 19 -6.04 14.10 -17.60
N HIS A 20 -6.29 14.74 -16.45
CA HIS A 20 -6.56 16.18 -16.37
C HIS A 20 -5.35 16.93 -15.83
N VAL A 21 -4.44 17.33 -16.72
CA VAL A 21 -3.19 18.06 -16.40
C VAL A 21 -3.42 19.25 -15.48
N GLY A 22 -4.43 20.08 -15.80
CA GLY A 22 -4.73 21.27 -15.01
C GLY A 22 -5.06 20.96 -13.55
N ASN A 23 -5.78 19.86 -13.29
CA ASN A 23 -6.08 19.41 -11.94
C ASN A 23 -4.84 18.85 -11.25
N ALA A 24 -4.06 18.03 -11.96
CA ALA A 24 -2.84 17.44 -11.41
C ALA A 24 -1.83 18.51 -10.99
N ILE A 25 -1.58 19.51 -11.85
CA ILE A 25 -0.67 20.61 -11.53
C ILE A 25 -1.18 21.47 -10.37
N LYS A 26 -2.49 21.76 -10.30
CA LYS A 26 -3.06 22.48 -9.14
C LYS A 26 -2.89 21.68 -7.85
N MET A 27 -3.15 20.40 -7.87
CA MET A 27 -2.93 19.51 -6.71
C MET A 27 -1.44 19.46 -6.32
N ALA A 28 -0.55 19.35 -7.31
CA ALA A 28 0.88 19.37 -7.07
C ALA A 28 1.36 20.69 -6.46
N TRP A 29 0.85 21.80 -6.94
CA TRP A 29 1.15 23.13 -6.38
C TRP A 29 0.74 23.24 -4.90
N LEU A 30 -0.47 22.79 -4.56
CA LEU A 30 -0.94 22.76 -3.17
C LEU A 30 -0.07 21.83 -2.30
N TYR A 31 0.31 20.68 -2.85
CA TYR A 31 1.14 19.71 -2.13
C TYR A 31 2.56 20.25 -1.89
N LEU A 32 3.19 20.87 -2.89
CA LEU A 32 4.53 21.43 -2.78
C LEU A 32 4.67 22.51 -1.68
N GLN A 33 3.58 23.19 -1.34
CA GLN A 33 3.57 24.15 -0.22
C GLN A 33 3.71 23.47 1.15
N THR A 34 3.46 22.16 1.21
CA THR A 34 3.56 21.36 2.43
C THR A 34 4.79 20.45 2.47
N VAL A 35 5.56 20.37 1.38
CA VAL A 35 6.79 19.59 1.32
C VAL A 35 7.91 20.37 1.99
N GLU A 36 8.47 19.78 3.03
CA GLU A 36 9.54 20.38 3.84
C GLU A 36 10.71 19.40 3.97
N ASN A 37 11.91 19.94 4.16
CA ASN A 37 13.07 19.16 4.52
C ASN A 37 13.14 18.94 6.06
N ILE A 38 14.17 18.24 6.53
CA ILE A 38 14.40 17.98 7.97
C ILE A 38 14.55 19.29 8.78
N LYS A 39 14.93 20.39 8.13
CA LYS A 39 15.08 21.70 8.76
C LYS A 39 13.79 22.55 8.73
N HIS A 40 12.70 21.97 8.23
CA HIS A 40 11.42 22.66 8.00
C HIS A 40 11.46 23.79 6.94
N ASP A 41 12.48 23.76 6.06
CA ASP A 41 12.49 24.65 4.92
C ASP A 41 11.55 24.10 3.82
N LYS A 42 10.73 24.95 3.23
CA LYS A 42 9.75 24.53 2.22
C LYS A 42 10.40 24.31 0.85
N ALA A 43 9.92 23.30 0.14
CA ALA A 43 10.42 22.94 -1.19
C ALA A 43 10.34 24.13 -2.17
N ILE A 44 9.27 24.91 -2.12
CA ILE A 44 9.05 26.06 -3.00
C ILE A 44 10.06 27.19 -2.77
N ASP A 45 10.66 27.30 -1.59
CA ASP A 45 11.60 28.34 -1.21
C ASP A 45 13.05 27.96 -1.44
N VAL A 46 13.38 26.65 -1.34
CA VAL A 46 14.77 26.14 -1.36
C VAL A 46 15.13 25.44 -2.66
N CYS A 47 14.18 24.71 -3.27
CA CYS A 47 14.46 23.95 -4.48
C CYS A 47 14.62 24.84 -5.71
N THR A 48 15.51 24.41 -6.60
CA THR A 48 15.72 25.10 -7.87
C THR A 48 14.46 24.99 -8.74
N ARG A 49 14.19 26.04 -9.49
CA ARG A 49 13.05 26.13 -10.40
C ARG A 49 13.04 24.99 -11.43
N ASP A 50 14.22 24.63 -11.92
CA ASP A 50 14.39 23.57 -12.91
C ASP A 50 14.04 22.19 -12.32
N SER A 51 14.49 21.91 -11.07
CA SER A 51 14.15 20.64 -10.42
C SER A 51 12.65 20.53 -10.16
N ILE A 52 11.98 21.61 -9.74
CA ILE A 52 10.53 21.66 -9.58
C ILE A 52 9.83 21.39 -10.91
N CYS A 53 10.25 22.10 -11.98
CA CYS A 53 9.65 21.91 -13.31
C CYS A 53 9.84 20.47 -13.83
N ASN A 54 11.01 19.89 -13.68
CA ASN A 54 11.29 18.53 -14.12
C ASN A 54 10.45 17.50 -13.35
N SER A 55 10.35 17.64 -12.03
CA SER A 55 9.52 16.76 -11.19
C SER A 55 8.03 16.85 -11.55
N LEU A 56 7.52 18.05 -11.83
CA LEU A 56 6.15 18.23 -12.29
C LEU A 56 5.93 17.65 -13.69
N LEU A 57 6.93 17.78 -14.57
CA LEU A 57 6.86 17.22 -15.92
C LEU A 57 6.83 15.69 -15.88
N ASN A 58 7.68 15.06 -15.08
CA ASN A 58 7.66 13.60 -14.88
C ASN A 58 6.31 13.11 -14.38
N MET A 59 5.72 13.77 -13.38
CA MET A 59 4.37 13.46 -12.91
C MET A 59 3.33 13.53 -14.05
N VAL A 60 3.44 14.55 -14.92
CA VAL A 60 2.50 14.75 -16.04
C VAL A 60 2.69 13.72 -17.13
N ILE A 61 3.93 13.41 -17.52
CA ILE A 61 4.25 12.37 -18.53
C ILE A 61 3.68 11.03 -18.12
N HIS A 62 3.86 10.65 -16.86
CA HIS A 62 3.34 9.39 -16.32
C HIS A 62 1.82 9.40 -16.06
N GLY A 63 1.16 10.57 -16.18
CA GLY A 63 -0.28 10.72 -15.96
C GLY A 63 -0.70 10.53 -14.51
N GLU A 64 0.12 10.98 -13.58
CA GLU A 64 -0.04 10.74 -12.16
C GLU A 64 -0.64 11.93 -11.41
N TYR A 65 -1.22 11.63 -10.24
CA TYR A 65 -1.70 12.62 -9.29
C TYR A 65 -0.86 12.57 -8.01
N PRO A 66 -0.44 13.74 -7.47
CA PRO A 66 0.37 13.78 -6.27
C PRO A 66 -0.37 13.21 -5.06
N GLN A 67 0.37 12.71 -4.09
CA GLN A 67 -0.07 12.03 -2.88
C GLN A 67 -0.75 10.67 -3.11
N LYS A 68 -1.40 10.48 -4.25
CA LYS A 68 -2.04 9.21 -4.59
C LYS A 68 -1.10 8.28 -5.38
N HIS A 69 -0.52 8.78 -6.46
CA HIS A 69 0.30 8.01 -7.38
C HIS A 69 1.79 8.29 -7.25
N CYS A 70 2.15 9.52 -6.88
CA CYS A 70 3.51 9.96 -6.66
C CYS A 70 3.61 10.92 -5.47
N TYR A 71 4.84 11.23 -5.09
CA TYR A 71 5.18 12.26 -4.11
C TYR A 71 6.50 12.93 -4.52
N PHE A 72 6.78 14.06 -3.88
CA PHE A 72 7.98 14.84 -4.15
C PHE A 72 8.88 14.82 -2.93
N ILE A 73 10.17 14.62 -3.15
CA ILE A 73 11.19 14.57 -2.11
C ILE A 73 12.23 15.65 -2.37
N MET A 74 12.71 16.28 -1.31
CA MET A 74 13.79 17.26 -1.38
C MET A 74 15.14 16.59 -1.08
N TYR A 75 16.07 16.65 -2.04
CA TYR A 75 17.47 16.31 -1.86
C TYR A 75 18.32 17.59 -1.93
N GLY A 76 18.58 18.18 -0.76
CA GLY A 76 19.23 19.49 -0.69
C GLY A 76 18.38 20.57 -1.32
N ASN A 77 18.82 21.14 -2.45
CA ASN A 77 18.09 22.14 -3.23
C ASN A 77 17.43 21.58 -4.50
N ARG A 78 17.33 20.27 -4.62
CA ARG A 78 16.66 19.60 -5.75
C ARG A 78 15.38 18.97 -5.25
N LEU A 79 14.32 19.15 -6.03
CA LEU A 79 13.08 18.39 -5.88
C LEU A 79 13.13 17.19 -6.81
N GLU A 80 12.79 16.01 -6.30
CA GLU A 80 12.69 14.79 -7.11
C GLU A 80 11.26 14.24 -7.03
N TRP A 81 10.76 13.81 -8.18
CA TRP A 81 9.52 13.06 -8.30
C TRP A 81 9.80 11.59 -8.00
N ASN A 82 8.91 10.98 -7.22
CA ASN A 82 9.01 9.56 -6.87
C ASN A 82 7.65 8.90 -7.04
N GLU A 83 7.61 7.86 -7.85
CA GLU A 83 6.40 7.08 -8.12
C GLU A 83 6.08 6.15 -6.94
N ARG A 84 4.82 6.09 -6.54
CA ARG A 84 4.33 5.14 -5.53
C ARG A 84 3.93 3.83 -6.19
N TYR A 85 3.90 2.73 -5.39
CA TYR A 85 3.44 1.44 -5.89
C TYR A 85 2.02 1.48 -6.51
N LEU A 86 1.15 2.39 -6.04
CA LEU A 86 -0.16 2.62 -6.66
C LEU A 86 -0.06 3.32 -8.01
N GLY A 87 0.94 4.17 -8.23
CA GLY A 87 1.27 4.76 -9.52
C GLY A 87 1.71 3.67 -10.50
N LYS A 88 2.70 2.86 -10.10
CA LYS A 88 3.15 1.70 -10.89
C LYS A 88 2.01 0.75 -11.24
N LEU A 89 1.16 0.42 -10.27
CA LEU A 89 0.01 -0.44 -10.51
C LEU A 89 -0.99 0.19 -11.50
N MET A 90 -1.22 1.51 -11.40
CA MET A 90 -2.08 2.23 -12.34
C MET A 90 -1.50 2.20 -13.75
N ARG A 91 -0.19 2.50 -13.90
CA ARG A 91 0.50 2.47 -15.19
C ARG A 91 0.53 1.05 -15.78
N ALA A 92 0.87 0.05 -14.97
CA ALA A 92 0.85 -1.34 -15.40
C ALA A 92 -0.52 -1.75 -15.99
N LYS A 93 -1.62 -1.37 -15.35
CA LYS A 93 -2.97 -1.63 -15.90
C LYS A 93 -3.29 -0.85 -17.17
N ARG A 94 -2.75 0.34 -17.33
CA ARG A 94 -2.99 1.21 -18.47
C ARG A 94 -2.15 0.79 -19.67
N ASP A 95 -0.86 0.56 -19.47
CA ASP A 95 0.15 0.52 -20.51
C ASP A 95 0.59 -0.91 -20.88
N THR A 96 0.17 -1.90 -20.08
CA THR A 96 0.49 -3.32 -20.30
C THR A 96 -0.79 -4.19 -20.44
N GLU A 97 -0.58 -5.50 -20.59
CA GLU A 97 -1.68 -6.47 -20.60
C GLU A 97 -2.25 -6.78 -19.20
N ILE A 98 -1.73 -6.19 -18.15
CA ILE A 98 -2.21 -6.41 -16.79
C ILE A 98 -3.60 -5.79 -16.60
N GLU A 99 -4.57 -6.61 -16.18
CA GLU A 99 -5.89 -6.16 -15.74
C GLU A 99 -5.91 -5.93 -14.23
N LYS A 100 -5.38 -6.90 -13.46
CA LYS A 100 -5.45 -6.89 -11.99
C LYS A 100 -4.23 -7.53 -11.35
N VAL A 101 -3.79 -6.96 -10.23
CA VAL A 101 -2.77 -7.55 -9.37
C VAL A 101 -3.33 -7.67 -7.96
N ASN A 102 -3.33 -8.89 -7.41
CA ASN A 102 -3.68 -9.16 -6.02
C ASN A 102 -2.47 -9.75 -5.32
N ALA A 103 -2.22 -9.40 -4.08
CA ALA A 103 -1.07 -9.91 -3.34
C ALA A 103 -1.45 -10.39 -1.94
N GLN A 104 -0.70 -11.37 -1.44
CA GLN A 104 -0.87 -11.94 -0.11
C GLN A 104 0.49 -12.29 0.50
N VAL A 105 0.50 -12.38 1.82
CA VAL A 105 1.64 -12.84 2.61
C VAL A 105 1.43 -14.30 2.96
N ILE A 106 2.53 -15.04 3.06
CA ILE A 106 2.55 -16.45 3.48
C ILE A 106 3.23 -16.50 4.83
N TYR A 107 2.50 -16.97 5.84
CA TYR A 107 2.99 -17.11 7.20
C TYR A 107 3.49 -18.55 7.46
N GLU A 108 4.31 -18.71 8.49
CA GLU A 108 4.71 -20.02 8.97
C GLU A 108 3.47 -20.84 9.38
N GLY A 109 3.36 -22.06 8.85
CA GLY A 109 2.21 -22.93 9.07
C GLY A 109 1.08 -22.83 8.07
N ASP A 110 1.13 -21.86 7.12
CA ASP A 110 0.20 -21.82 6.00
C ASP A 110 0.54 -22.93 4.98
N GLU A 111 -0.49 -23.49 4.36
CA GLU A 111 -0.29 -24.41 3.25
C GLU A 111 -0.21 -23.60 1.94
N PHE A 112 0.97 -23.54 1.35
CA PHE A 112 1.21 -22.83 0.10
C PHE A 112 1.85 -23.75 -0.93
N VAL A 113 1.22 -23.87 -2.11
CA VAL A 113 1.68 -24.71 -3.22
C VAL A 113 1.58 -23.93 -4.52
N TYR A 114 2.66 -23.90 -5.28
CA TYR A 114 2.70 -23.37 -6.64
C TYR A 114 3.49 -24.32 -7.54
N THR A 115 3.26 -24.24 -8.84
CA THR A 115 3.98 -25.00 -9.87
C THR A 115 4.60 -24.05 -10.87
N ILE A 116 5.50 -24.56 -11.68
CA ILE A 116 6.02 -23.89 -12.88
C ILE A 116 5.45 -24.64 -14.07
N ASP A 117 4.80 -23.94 -14.96
CA ASP A 117 4.25 -24.51 -16.20
C ASP A 117 5.35 -24.70 -17.27
N GLU A 118 4.94 -25.21 -18.47
CA GLU A 118 5.84 -25.51 -19.57
C GLU A 118 6.50 -24.25 -20.15
N ASP A 119 5.89 -23.09 -19.98
CA ASP A 119 6.41 -21.78 -20.40
C ASP A 119 7.32 -21.14 -19.34
N GLY A 120 7.53 -21.80 -18.20
CA GLY A 120 8.34 -21.29 -17.09
C GLY A 120 7.61 -20.31 -16.18
N GLN A 121 6.30 -20.13 -16.37
CA GLN A 121 5.47 -19.26 -15.53
C GLN A 121 5.09 -19.94 -14.23
N LYS A 122 5.18 -19.21 -13.12
CA LYS A 122 4.74 -19.70 -11.81
C LYS A 122 3.22 -19.61 -11.70
N GLN A 123 2.56 -20.73 -11.37
CA GLN A 123 1.12 -20.85 -11.24
C GLN A 123 0.74 -21.18 -9.80
N LEU A 124 -0.16 -20.39 -9.20
CA LEU A 124 -0.69 -20.68 -7.87
C LEU A 124 -1.61 -21.91 -7.94
N VAL A 125 -1.27 -22.95 -7.21
CA VAL A 125 -2.12 -24.12 -7.06
C VAL A 125 -3.04 -23.98 -5.85
N LYS A 126 -2.47 -23.61 -4.69
CA LYS A 126 -3.22 -23.52 -3.44
C LYS A 126 -2.55 -22.57 -2.45
N HIS A 127 -3.36 -21.79 -1.76
CA HIS A 127 -2.96 -21.10 -0.52
C HIS A 127 -4.11 -21.23 0.48
N VAL A 128 -3.86 -21.86 1.61
CA VAL A 128 -4.81 -22.00 2.72
C VAL A 128 -4.22 -21.28 3.93
N PRO A 129 -4.58 -20.01 4.11
CA PRO A 129 -4.13 -19.24 5.27
C PRO A 129 -4.90 -19.67 6.52
N ASN A 130 -4.24 -19.59 7.68
CA ASN A 130 -4.88 -19.78 8.98
C ASN A 130 -4.71 -18.48 9.78
N LEU A 131 -5.82 -17.95 10.30
CA LEU A 131 -5.80 -16.72 11.12
C LEU A 131 -4.89 -16.85 12.35
N ALA A 132 -4.72 -18.07 12.89
CA ALA A 132 -3.83 -18.33 14.02
C ALA A 132 -2.33 -18.19 13.65
N ASN A 133 -1.99 -18.25 12.37
CA ASN A 133 -0.62 -18.11 11.87
C ASN A 133 -0.19 -16.66 11.64
N ILE A 134 -1.11 -15.72 11.73
CA ILE A 134 -0.82 -14.29 11.46
C ILE A 134 0.11 -13.74 12.54
N ASP A 135 1.39 -13.70 12.19
CA ASP A 135 2.46 -13.15 13.02
C ASP A 135 3.49 -12.48 12.09
N ASN A 136 3.61 -11.17 12.17
CA ASN A 136 4.52 -10.39 11.32
C ASN A 136 6.00 -10.76 11.50
N THR A 137 6.36 -11.45 12.58
CA THR A 137 7.71 -11.98 12.80
C THR A 137 7.97 -13.30 12.08
N LYS A 138 6.91 -13.98 11.63
CA LYS A 138 6.92 -15.31 11.01
C LYS A 138 6.47 -15.33 9.56
N ILE A 139 6.67 -14.23 8.87
CA ILE A 139 6.43 -14.18 7.43
C ILE A 139 7.53 -14.95 6.69
N LEU A 140 7.14 -15.92 5.88
CA LEU A 140 8.04 -16.71 5.04
C LEU A 140 8.26 -16.07 3.66
N ALA A 141 7.20 -15.58 3.06
CA ALA A 141 7.20 -15.02 1.71
C ALA A 141 5.99 -14.12 1.48
N ALA A 142 5.98 -13.41 0.36
CA ALA A 142 4.81 -12.79 -0.20
C ALA A 142 4.70 -13.10 -1.70
N TYR A 143 3.49 -13.10 -2.22
CA TYR A 143 3.27 -13.31 -3.64
C TYR A 143 2.21 -12.36 -4.19
N ALA A 144 2.34 -12.04 -5.49
CA ALA A 144 1.35 -11.30 -6.24
C ALA A 144 0.80 -12.17 -7.38
N VAL A 145 -0.52 -12.27 -7.48
CA VAL A 145 -1.20 -12.89 -8.61
C VAL A 145 -1.45 -11.79 -9.64
N VAL A 146 -0.84 -11.93 -10.78
CA VAL A 146 -1.05 -11.07 -11.95
C VAL A 146 -2.12 -11.72 -12.82
N ILE A 147 -3.13 -10.97 -13.16
CA ILE A 147 -4.22 -11.39 -14.05
C ILE A 147 -4.17 -10.46 -15.26
N ASN A 148 -3.98 -11.03 -16.44
CA ASN A 148 -3.92 -10.31 -17.69
C ASN A 148 -5.32 -10.13 -18.31
N LYS A 149 -5.46 -9.19 -19.25
CA LYS A 149 -6.70 -8.87 -19.97
C LYS A 149 -7.26 -10.04 -20.78
N ASP A 150 -6.39 -10.96 -21.20
CA ASP A 150 -6.76 -12.21 -21.86
C ASP A 150 -7.22 -13.32 -20.90
N GLY A 151 -7.19 -13.06 -19.59
CA GLY A 151 -7.54 -13.99 -18.53
C GLY A 151 -6.42 -14.91 -18.09
N THR A 152 -5.24 -14.85 -18.71
CA THR A 152 -4.06 -15.60 -18.27
C THR A 152 -3.61 -15.12 -16.90
N ARG A 153 -3.02 -16.03 -16.12
CA ARG A 153 -2.59 -15.74 -14.74
C ARG A 153 -1.20 -16.29 -14.52
N HIS A 154 -0.43 -15.57 -13.74
CA HIS A 154 0.83 -16.05 -13.19
C HIS A 154 1.07 -15.41 -11.82
N ILE A 155 2.04 -15.91 -11.08
CA ILE A 155 2.39 -15.33 -9.79
C ILE A 155 3.85 -14.90 -9.76
N GLU A 156 4.09 -13.76 -9.14
CA GLU A 156 5.42 -13.37 -8.67
C GLU A 156 5.53 -13.69 -7.18
N VAL A 157 6.57 -14.43 -6.79
CA VAL A 157 6.80 -14.86 -5.41
C VAL A 157 8.14 -14.34 -4.95
N MET A 158 8.18 -13.71 -3.78
CA MET A 158 9.40 -13.27 -3.12
C MET A 158 9.48 -13.87 -1.72
N THR A 159 10.61 -14.50 -1.40
CA THR A 159 10.89 -14.93 -0.03
C THR A 159 11.14 -13.71 0.86
N MET A 160 10.95 -13.86 2.18
CA MET A 160 11.21 -12.77 3.12
C MET A 160 12.67 -12.29 3.07
N GLU A 161 13.61 -13.19 2.75
CA GLU A 161 15.02 -12.80 2.54
C GLU A 161 15.18 -11.87 1.32
N GLN A 162 14.54 -12.18 0.19
CA GLN A 162 14.58 -11.33 -1.00
C GLN A 162 13.91 -9.97 -0.75
N ILE A 163 12.80 -9.97 -0.02
CA ILE A 163 12.09 -8.75 0.38
C ILE A 163 12.98 -7.87 1.25
N ARG A 164 13.64 -8.45 2.27
CA ARG A 164 14.57 -7.70 3.14
C ARG A 164 15.75 -7.14 2.36
N LYS A 165 16.34 -7.91 1.43
CA LYS A 165 17.43 -7.42 0.55
C LYS A 165 16.96 -6.25 -0.33
N ALA A 166 15.71 -6.28 -0.80
CA ALA A 166 15.15 -5.14 -1.54
C ALA A 166 15.01 -3.90 -0.62
N TRP A 167 14.54 -4.06 0.60
CA TRP A 167 14.42 -2.96 1.57
C TRP A 167 15.76 -2.38 2.00
N GLU A 168 16.84 -3.19 2.04
CA GLU A 168 18.21 -2.74 2.37
C GLU A 168 18.77 -1.73 1.37
N GLN A 169 18.24 -1.69 0.15
CA GLN A 169 18.65 -0.69 -0.86
C GLN A 169 18.08 0.70 -0.57
N GLY A 170 16.97 0.78 0.16
CA GLY A 170 16.35 2.05 0.52
C GLY A 170 17.06 2.78 1.66
N ALA A 171 16.77 4.08 1.82
CA ALA A 171 17.41 4.95 2.81
C ALA A 171 17.28 4.44 4.25
N THR A 172 16.12 3.86 4.62
CA THR A 172 15.89 3.30 5.96
C THR A 172 16.38 1.88 6.13
N LYS A 173 16.84 1.24 5.06
CA LYS A 173 17.30 -0.16 5.07
C LYS A 173 16.31 -1.12 5.73
N GLY A 174 15.00 -0.89 5.48
CA GLY A 174 13.92 -1.69 6.05
C GLY A 174 13.67 -1.47 7.55
N LYS A 175 14.18 -0.39 8.13
CA LYS A 175 14.07 -0.11 9.58
C LYS A 175 13.09 1.02 9.92
N SER A 176 12.30 1.49 8.95
CA SER A 176 11.27 2.51 9.24
C SER A 176 10.16 1.93 10.12
N GLY A 177 9.42 2.83 10.80
CA GLY A 177 8.26 2.44 11.61
C GLY A 177 7.21 1.65 10.81
N ALA A 178 7.07 1.92 9.50
CA ALA A 178 6.18 1.17 8.63
C ALA A 178 6.64 -0.29 8.43
N HIS A 179 7.95 -0.52 8.23
CA HIS A 179 8.50 -1.87 8.06
C HIS A 179 8.41 -2.71 9.34
N ILE A 180 8.52 -2.06 10.51
CA ILE A 180 8.48 -2.76 11.80
C ILE A 180 7.03 -3.07 12.21
N ASN A 181 6.13 -2.07 12.09
CA ASN A 181 4.78 -2.18 12.63
C ASN A 181 3.77 -2.79 11.63
N PHE A 182 4.05 -2.68 10.32
CA PHE A 182 3.18 -3.12 9.24
C PHE A 182 3.97 -3.94 8.21
N THR A 183 4.76 -4.89 8.69
CA THR A 183 5.66 -5.73 7.88
C THR A 183 4.91 -6.44 6.75
N ASP A 184 3.74 -6.98 7.03
CA ASP A 184 2.84 -7.63 6.07
C ASP A 184 2.46 -6.69 4.92
N GLN A 185 2.06 -5.47 5.23
CA GLN A 185 1.68 -4.47 4.23
C GLN A 185 2.88 -4.05 3.38
N MET A 186 4.06 -3.95 3.98
CA MET A 186 5.29 -3.64 3.26
C MET A 186 5.73 -4.80 2.34
N CYS A 187 5.54 -6.06 2.76
CA CYS A 187 5.75 -7.23 1.91
C CYS A 187 4.81 -7.22 0.69
N ILE A 188 3.52 -6.96 0.91
CA ILE A 188 2.50 -6.83 -0.15
C ILE A 188 2.89 -5.73 -1.14
N LYS A 189 3.25 -4.55 -0.64
CA LYS A 189 3.71 -3.43 -1.47
C LYS A 189 4.91 -3.84 -2.34
N THR A 190 5.91 -4.47 -1.76
CA THR A 190 7.15 -4.87 -2.44
C THR A 190 6.89 -5.86 -3.57
N VAL A 191 6.10 -6.91 -3.32
CA VAL A 191 5.82 -7.91 -4.34
C VAL A 191 4.93 -7.37 -5.47
N ILE A 192 3.99 -6.46 -5.18
CA ILE A 192 3.19 -5.77 -6.22
C ILE A 192 4.09 -4.92 -7.10
N GLN A 193 5.01 -4.13 -6.51
CA GLN A 193 5.95 -3.31 -7.27
C GLN A 193 6.80 -4.17 -8.21
N ARG A 194 7.31 -5.30 -7.71
CA ARG A 194 8.10 -6.22 -8.53
C ARG A 194 7.30 -6.81 -9.68
N ALA A 195 6.08 -7.26 -9.43
CA ALA A 195 5.20 -7.80 -10.46
C ALA A 195 4.86 -6.77 -11.55
N CYS A 196 4.58 -5.54 -11.16
CA CYS A 196 4.31 -4.45 -12.10
C CYS A 196 5.58 -4.02 -12.88
N LYS A 197 6.75 -4.00 -12.22
CA LYS A 197 8.00 -3.57 -12.83
C LYS A 197 8.37 -4.41 -14.04
N ILE A 198 8.32 -5.74 -13.91
CA ILE A 198 8.67 -6.65 -15.01
C ILE A 198 7.82 -6.35 -16.26
N ALA A 199 6.54 -6.08 -16.08
CA ALA A 199 5.64 -5.77 -17.19
C ALA A 199 5.91 -4.38 -17.79
N LEU A 200 6.14 -3.37 -16.96
CA LEU A 200 6.43 -2.00 -17.39
C LEU A 200 7.78 -1.91 -18.09
N ASP A 201 8.85 -2.49 -17.52
CA ASP A 201 10.20 -2.46 -18.11
C ASP A 201 10.26 -3.20 -19.46
N SER A 202 9.28 -4.06 -19.77
CA SER A 202 9.14 -4.73 -21.06
C SER A 202 8.40 -3.90 -22.11
N THR A 203 7.82 -2.74 -21.74
CA THR A 203 7.19 -1.83 -22.69
C THR A 203 8.24 -1.04 -23.47
N ALA A 204 7.86 -0.57 -24.65
CA ALA A 204 8.74 0.23 -25.51
C ALA A 204 8.79 1.73 -25.10
N ASP A 205 8.16 2.11 -24.00
CA ASP A 205 8.13 3.51 -23.56
C ASP A 205 9.47 3.88 -22.89
N PRO A 206 10.26 4.81 -23.50
CA PRO A 206 11.53 5.23 -22.93
C PRO A 206 11.40 5.99 -21.60
N ALA A 207 10.19 6.42 -21.23
CA ALA A 207 9.94 7.05 -19.93
C ALA A 207 10.05 6.05 -18.77
N ASP A 208 10.01 4.74 -19.05
CA ASP A 208 10.07 3.67 -18.05
C ASP A 208 11.50 3.21 -17.70
N SER A 209 12.54 3.75 -18.35
CA SER A 209 13.94 3.41 -18.06
C SER A 209 14.44 4.04 -16.77
N ASP A 210 13.99 3.53 -15.62
CA ASP A 210 14.67 3.75 -14.34
C ASP A 210 15.81 2.73 -14.24
N ASP A 211 17.05 3.19 -14.42
CA ASP A 211 18.27 2.36 -14.43
C ASP A 211 18.59 1.68 -13.08
N ASP A 212 17.84 1.96 -12.01
CA ASP A 212 18.03 1.33 -10.71
C ASP A 212 16.86 0.41 -10.35
N PRO A 213 17.04 -0.92 -10.49
CA PRO A 213 15.98 -1.89 -10.17
C PRO A 213 15.55 -1.91 -8.70
N ASN A 214 16.29 -1.23 -7.81
CA ASN A 214 16.06 -1.28 -6.37
C ASN A 214 15.72 0.08 -5.73
N LYS A 215 15.82 1.19 -6.48
CA LYS A 215 15.63 2.55 -5.96
C LYS A 215 14.22 2.81 -5.39
N ASP A 216 13.25 2.03 -5.83
CA ASP A 216 11.84 2.29 -5.56
C ASP A 216 11.31 1.73 -4.24
N TYR A 217 12.05 0.86 -3.55
CA TYR A 217 11.42 0.05 -2.51
C TYR A 217 11.24 0.76 -1.17
N ASP A 218 12.08 1.73 -0.81
CA ASP A 218 12.05 2.28 0.55
C ASP A 218 12.30 3.77 0.73
N GLU A 219 12.99 4.41 -0.21
CA GLU A 219 13.44 5.80 -0.08
C GLU A 219 12.29 6.75 0.22
N ALA A 220 11.19 6.47 -0.41
CA ALA A 220 9.95 7.23 -0.35
C ALA A 220 9.19 7.15 0.96
N THR A 221 9.24 6.03 1.65
CA THR A 221 8.52 5.86 2.92
C THR A 221 9.30 6.52 4.06
N ALA A 222 10.62 6.46 4.00
CA ALA A 222 11.51 7.02 5.00
C ALA A 222 11.47 8.54 5.06
N GLU A 223 11.49 9.18 3.91
CA GLU A 223 11.49 10.64 3.83
C GLU A 223 10.10 11.23 4.10
N ARG A 224 9.04 10.53 3.73
CA ARG A 224 7.69 10.92 4.08
C ARG A 224 7.44 10.88 5.58
N ASP A 225 7.97 9.88 6.28
CA ASP A 225 7.88 9.79 7.74
C ASP A 225 8.73 10.87 8.42
N SER A 226 9.89 11.21 7.86
CA SER A 226 10.73 12.32 8.33
C SER A 226 10.15 13.69 7.97
N ALA A 227 9.57 13.85 6.79
CA ALA A 227 8.94 15.09 6.35
C ALA A 227 7.60 15.38 7.04
N GLN A 228 6.92 14.36 7.57
CA GLN A 228 5.68 14.52 8.35
C GLN A 228 5.92 14.73 9.85
N GLY A 229 7.18 14.94 10.29
CA GLY A 229 7.49 15.29 11.67
C GLY A 229 7.12 14.22 12.70
N ARG A 230 6.96 12.97 12.28
CA ARG A 230 6.91 11.84 13.21
C ARG A 230 8.34 11.55 13.69
N GLN A 231 8.83 12.39 14.59
CA GLN A 231 9.94 12.02 15.44
C GLN A 231 9.53 10.73 16.16
N THR A 232 10.19 9.63 15.85
CA THR A 232 10.39 8.60 16.85
C THR A 232 11.18 9.29 17.96
N VAL A 233 10.50 9.70 19.01
CA VAL A 233 11.14 10.07 20.26
C VAL A 233 11.82 8.78 20.71
N GLU A 234 13.13 8.70 20.50
CA GLU A 234 13.95 7.79 21.29
C GLU A 234 13.72 8.23 22.73
N ALA A 235 12.92 7.47 23.45
CA ALA A 235 12.79 7.62 24.88
C ALA A 235 14.13 7.19 25.47
N GLU A 236 15.02 8.13 25.69
CA GLU A 236 16.09 7.94 26.64
C GLU A 236 15.43 7.58 27.97
N ALA A 237 15.69 6.37 28.45
CA ALA A 237 15.29 5.92 29.75
C ALA A 237 16.07 6.78 30.77
N VAL A 238 15.44 7.84 31.24
CA VAL A 238 15.91 8.56 32.40
C VAL A 238 15.59 7.67 33.61
N GLU A 239 16.62 7.08 34.20
CA GLU A 239 16.54 6.47 35.51
C GLU A 239 16.06 7.51 36.52
N VAL A 240 14.79 7.42 36.91
CA VAL A 240 14.27 8.19 38.05
C VAL A 240 14.74 7.50 39.32
N LYS A 241 15.73 8.09 39.99
CA LYS A 241 16.06 7.75 41.36
C LYS A 241 14.89 8.17 42.25
N ASP A 242 14.32 7.22 42.97
CA ASP A 242 13.36 7.41 44.03
C ASP A 242 13.92 8.31 45.10
N GLU A 243 13.37 9.50 45.27
CA GLU A 243 13.42 10.23 46.57
C GLU A 243 11.99 10.59 46.98
N ALA A 244 11.59 9.94 48.04
CA ALA A 244 10.30 10.09 48.70
C ALA A 244 10.12 11.49 49.27
N THR A 245 9.13 12.24 48.83
CA THR A 245 8.48 13.26 49.65
C THR A 245 7.04 13.47 49.14
N ALA A 246 6.08 13.12 49.97
CA ALA A 246 4.66 13.32 49.71
C ALA A 246 4.28 14.81 49.87
N PRO A 247 3.41 15.33 48.99
CA PRO A 247 2.56 16.45 49.34
C PRO A 247 1.07 16.06 49.33
N LYS A 248 0.41 16.66 50.32
CA LYS A 248 -1.00 16.59 50.69
C LYS A 248 -1.96 16.97 49.59
N GLY A 249 -3.11 16.31 49.64
CA GLY A 249 -4.34 16.37 48.87
C GLY A 249 -4.74 17.65 48.14
N ILE A 250 -5.23 17.37 46.92
CA ILE A 250 -6.22 18.22 46.25
C ILE A 250 -7.33 17.30 45.79
N GLU A 251 -8.55 17.53 46.32
CA GLU A 251 -9.77 16.83 45.91
C GLU A 251 -10.15 17.23 44.50
N ALA A 252 -10.11 16.28 43.56
CA ALA A 252 -10.70 16.44 42.27
C ALA A 252 -12.12 15.86 42.26
N LYS A 253 -13.12 16.72 42.12
CA LYS A 253 -14.51 16.34 41.90
C LYS A 253 -14.65 15.64 40.55
N ALA A 254 -14.93 14.35 40.58
CA ALA A 254 -15.32 13.58 39.40
C ALA A 254 -16.80 13.90 39.08
N ASN A 255 -17.03 14.47 37.91
CA ASN A 255 -18.38 14.55 37.34
C ASN A 255 -18.73 13.20 36.75
N TYR A 256 -19.56 12.45 37.45
CA TYR A 256 -20.17 11.20 37.01
C TYR A 256 -21.40 11.53 36.19
N ILE A 257 -21.43 11.16 34.91
CA ILE A 257 -22.66 11.17 34.10
C ILE A 257 -23.33 9.81 34.30
N ASP A 258 -24.43 9.80 35.01
CA ASP A 258 -25.31 8.67 35.25
C ASP A 258 -26.05 8.31 33.93
N MET A 259 -25.71 7.17 33.32
CA MET A 259 -26.45 6.58 32.23
C MET A 259 -27.40 5.54 32.78
N GLY A 260 -28.65 5.98 32.94
CA GLY A 260 -29.78 5.23 33.51
C GLY A 260 -29.92 3.78 33.09
N ASN A 261 -30.13 2.98 34.09
CA ASN A 261 -30.36 1.56 34.09
C ASN A 261 -31.76 1.25 33.46
N GLY A 262 -31.77 0.69 32.24
CA GLY A 262 -32.95 0.15 31.57
C GLY A 262 -33.09 -1.35 31.87
N GLN A 263 -34.09 -1.71 32.62
CA GLN A 263 -34.47 -3.04 33.04
C GLN A 263 -34.67 -4.02 31.86
N GLN A 264 -34.09 -5.20 31.97
CA GLN A 264 -34.44 -6.41 31.21
C GLN A 264 -35.83 -6.93 31.69
N PRO A 265 -36.72 -7.33 30.78
CA PRO A 265 -37.83 -8.22 31.15
C PRO A 265 -37.39 -9.70 31.03
N ALA A 266 -37.88 -10.45 31.99
CA ALA A 266 -37.60 -11.88 32.22
C ALA A 266 -38.10 -12.77 31.09
N ALA A 267 -37.37 -13.87 30.90
CA ALA A 267 -37.72 -14.98 30.03
C ALA A 267 -38.84 -15.83 30.65
N GLU A 268 -39.87 -16.12 29.87
CA GLU A 268 -40.88 -17.13 30.16
C GLU A 268 -40.62 -18.44 29.38
N PRO A 269 -40.94 -19.62 29.95
CA PRO A 269 -40.46 -20.89 29.44
C PRO A 269 -41.37 -21.50 28.36
N ALA A 270 -40.73 -22.29 27.48
CA ALA A 270 -41.37 -23.06 26.42
C ALA A 270 -42.34 -24.16 26.94
N PRO A 271 -43.44 -24.46 26.25
CA PRO A 271 -44.20 -25.68 26.47
C PRO A 271 -43.81 -26.81 25.51
N ALA A 272 -43.91 -28.01 26.05
CA ALA A 272 -43.50 -29.29 25.54
C ALA A 272 -44.25 -29.80 24.31
N ALA A 273 -43.64 -30.77 23.69
CA ALA A 273 -44.03 -31.60 22.57
C ALA A 273 -45.43 -32.20 22.67
N ASN A 274 -46.07 -32.35 21.51
CA ASN A 274 -47.00 -33.47 21.32
C ASN A 274 -46.85 -34.09 19.92
N ALA A 275 -46.71 -35.42 19.94
CA ALA A 275 -46.58 -36.33 18.83
C ALA A 275 -47.94 -36.59 18.17
N GLY A 276 -47.93 -36.85 16.86
CA GLY A 276 -49.15 -37.35 16.18
C GLY A 276 -48.84 -37.67 14.74
N SER A 277 -48.49 -38.87 14.50
CA SER A 277 -48.70 -39.89 13.46
C SER A 277 -49.62 -39.51 12.29
N GLY A 278 -49.26 -40.00 11.07
CA GLY A 278 -50.18 -40.24 9.96
C GLY A 278 -49.55 -40.19 8.59
N ALA A 279 -49.07 -41.20 8.15
CA ALA A 279 -49.03 -42.02 6.93
C ALA A 279 -49.60 -41.43 5.61
N SER A 280 -48.88 -41.82 4.55
CA SER A 280 -49.33 -42.44 3.30
C SER A 280 -49.21 -41.64 1.99
N THR A 281 -48.28 -42.11 1.18
CA THR A 281 -48.39 -42.50 -0.26
C THR A 281 -48.79 -41.48 -1.30
N THR A 282 -48.02 -41.24 -2.32
CA THR A 282 -47.91 -41.91 -3.61
C THR A 282 -47.11 -41.08 -4.65
N SER A 283 -46.14 -41.71 -5.18
CA SER A 283 -45.59 -41.78 -6.57
C SER A 283 -46.24 -40.91 -7.65
N ARG A 284 -45.40 -40.20 -8.44
CA ARG A 284 -45.34 -40.35 -9.88
C ARG A 284 -44.18 -39.59 -10.57
N ALA A 285 -43.44 -40.32 -11.23
CA ALA A 285 -42.57 -40.25 -12.41
C ALA A 285 -42.52 -38.96 -13.26
N CYS A 286 -41.28 -38.74 -13.69
CA CYS A 286 -40.79 -38.04 -14.89
C CYS A 286 -41.59 -38.28 -16.18
N PRO A 287 -41.47 -37.49 -17.26
CA PRO A 287 -40.23 -37.42 -18.04
C PRO A 287 -39.91 -36.06 -18.70
N LEU A 288 -38.65 -35.97 -19.12
CA LEU A 288 -38.07 -35.08 -20.11
C LEU A 288 -38.77 -35.14 -21.51
N PRO A 289 -38.55 -34.15 -22.37
CA PRO A 289 -37.32 -34.11 -23.20
C PRO A 289 -36.42 -32.89 -22.97
#